data_ef774b37bad19d0192e591e8016273fe
#
_entry.id   ef774b37bad19d0192e591e8016273fe
#
_cell.length_a   1.000
_cell.length_b   1.000
_cell.length_c   1.000
_cell.angle_alpha   90.00
_cell.angle_beta   90.00
_cell.angle_gamma   90.00
#
_symmetry.space_group_name_H-M   'P 1'
#
loop_
_entity.id
_entity.type
_entity.pdbx_description
1 polymer ?
#
loop_
_entity_poly.entity_id
_entity_poly.type
_entity_poly.pdbx_seq_one_letter_code
_entity_poly.pdbx_strand_id
1 'polypeptide(L)'
;MDQSRAINALAPFVALAKSANSPRAAADLITQATSAPNTYVFAELLQQPNIQSLAQNEQYGGFHTLLQIFSWGTWTDYKTIQNLPPLADSQALKLRLLSLLTLAARKSDTPSSSSILSYHSLCTHLELTSPVELEQLVTTALYSDLIKGTLNPSDQTINITSVAPLRDIAPGSVQNMVAELAAWSGRCDSVLESLEAEIKKVKSESEKRAKAEAKAEKQYKAVADASEKSNTGPGMGGSKTGHNTRGANKREQTMDDDEWEDPMDVDSGPVGKKKSSGMMGKLRSGGGSR
;
A
#
# COMPACT_ATOMS: atom_id res chain seq x y z
N MET A 1 -7.83 5.35 -17.36
CA MET A 1 -9.07 5.41 -18.17
C MET A 1 -10.27 5.50 -17.22
N ASP A 2 -11.23 6.39 -17.48
CA ASP A 2 -12.40 6.56 -16.62
C ASP A 2 -13.44 5.48 -16.92
N GLN A 3 -14.06 4.95 -15.87
CA GLN A 3 -15.10 3.91 -15.98
C GLN A 3 -16.28 4.34 -16.85
N SER A 4 -16.69 5.60 -16.76
CA SER A 4 -17.74 6.20 -17.59
C SER A 4 -17.43 6.13 -19.09
N ARG A 5 -16.17 6.30 -19.47
CA ARG A 5 -15.71 6.21 -20.86
C ARG A 5 -15.80 4.77 -21.40
N ALA A 6 -15.45 3.79 -20.56
CA ALA A 6 -15.54 2.37 -20.93
C ALA A 6 -17.01 1.91 -21.07
N ILE A 7 -17.90 2.37 -20.17
CA ILE A 7 -19.36 2.10 -20.28
C ILE A 7 -19.94 2.74 -21.54
N ASN A 8 -19.61 4.00 -21.82
CA ASN A 8 -20.07 4.68 -23.03
C ASN A 8 -19.59 4.00 -24.33
N ALA A 9 -18.38 3.42 -24.32
CA ALA A 9 -17.87 2.64 -25.44
C ALA A 9 -18.67 1.34 -25.70
N LEU A 10 -19.26 0.76 -24.67
CA LEU A 10 -20.12 -0.43 -24.79
C LEU A 10 -21.54 -0.09 -25.23
N ALA A 11 -22.06 1.10 -24.94
CA ALA A 11 -23.46 1.49 -25.17
C ALA A 11 -24.01 1.17 -26.57
N PRO A 12 -23.28 1.42 -27.69
CA PRO A 12 -23.77 1.08 -29.05
C PRO A 12 -23.97 -0.44 -29.23
N PHE A 13 -23.09 -1.27 -28.63
CA PHE A 13 -23.21 -2.72 -28.71
C PHE A 13 -24.39 -3.24 -27.89
N VAL A 14 -24.67 -2.65 -26.74
CA VAL A 14 -25.87 -2.97 -25.94
C VAL A 14 -27.14 -2.59 -26.67
N ALA A 15 -27.17 -1.44 -27.36
CA ALA A 15 -28.32 -1.05 -28.19
C ALA A 15 -28.54 -2.02 -29.35
N LEU A 16 -27.49 -2.45 -30.05
CA LEU A 16 -27.54 -3.44 -31.12
C LEU A 16 -27.98 -4.83 -30.60
N ALA A 17 -27.54 -5.23 -29.40
CA ALA A 17 -27.91 -6.50 -28.80
C ALA A 17 -29.44 -6.65 -28.58
N LYS A 18 -30.13 -5.55 -28.29
CA LYS A 18 -31.59 -5.53 -28.16
C LYS A 18 -32.31 -5.85 -29.49
N SER A 19 -31.71 -5.53 -30.61
CA SER A 19 -32.24 -5.78 -31.96
C SER A 19 -31.74 -7.08 -32.58
N ALA A 20 -30.73 -7.72 -32.04
CA ALA A 20 -30.12 -8.95 -32.54
C ALA A 20 -31.01 -10.17 -32.21
N ASN A 21 -31.97 -10.48 -33.06
CA ASN A 21 -32.92 -11.57 -32.82
C ASN A 21 -32.42 -12.94 -33.32
N SER A 22 -31.30 -13.02 -34.04
CA SER A 22 -30.74 -14.28 -34.50
C SER A 22 -29.45 -14.64 -33.72
N PRO A 23 -29.22 -15.95 -33.40
CA PRO A 23 -28.02 -16.39 -32.71
C PRO A 23 -26.75 -16.02 -33.43
N ARG A 24 -26.73 -16.04 -34.76
CA ARG A 24 -25.60 -15.62 -35.56
C ARG A 24 -25.28 -14.13 -35.39
N ALA A 25 -26.31 -13.25 -35.47
CA ALA A 25 -26.12 -11.83 -35.27
C ALA A 25 -25.62 -11.49 -33.86
N ALA A 26 -26.07 -12.21 -32.85
CA ALA A 26 -25.59 -12.09 -31.48
C ALA A 26 -24.14 -12.53 -31.34
N ALA A 27 -23.72 -13.62 -32.01
CA ALA A 27 -22.33 -14.07 -32.02
C ALA A 27 -21.38 -13.05 -32.74
N ASP A 28 -21.84 -12.54 -33.89
CA ASP A 28 -21.09 -11.51 -34.64
C ASP A 28 -20.96 -10.22 -33.80
N LEU A 29 -21.99 -9.85 -33.06
CA LEU A 29 -21.96 -8.69 -32.15
C LEU A 29 -20.95 -8.89 -30.99
N ILE A 30 -20.89 -10.08 -30.41
CA ILE A 30 -19.90 -10.42 -29.37
C ILE A 30 -18.49 -10.25 -29.95
N THR A 31 -18.25 -10.77 -31.15
CA THR A 31 -16.96 -10.66 -31.83
C THR A 31 -16.59 -9.20 -32.09
N GLN A 32 -17.52 -8.38 -32.53
CA GLN A 32 -17.31 -6.93 -32.74
C GLN A 32 -17.02 -6.20 -31.42
N ALA A 33 -17.84 -6.44 -30.37
CA ALA A 33 -17.66 -5.79 -29.08
C ALA A 33 -16.30 -6.15 -28.41
N THR A 34 -15.90 -7.44 -28.50
CA THR A 34 -14.63 -7.89 -27.96
C THR A 34 -13.43 -7.41 -28.76
N SER A 35 -13.57 -7.15 -30.06
CA SER A 35 -12.52 -6.60 -30.93
C SER A 35 -12.44 -5.07 -30.86
N ALA A 36 -13.52 -4.37 -30.50
CA ALA A 36 -13.60 -2.90 -30.52
C ALA A 36 -12.61 -2.26 -29.54
N PRO A 37 -11.89 -1.20 -29.93
CA PRO A 37 -10.98 -0.50 -29.02
C PRO A 37 -11.76 0.16 -27.87
N ASN A 38 -11.14 0.30 -26.70
CA ASN A 38 -11.68 0.98 -25.52
C ASN A 38 -12.90 0.30 -24.84
N THR A 39 -13.34 -0.87 -25.28
CA THR A 39 -14.38 -1.67 -24.61
C THR A 39 -13.72 -2.70 -23.69
N TYR A 40 -13.85 -2.54 -22.37
CA TYR A 40 -13.22 -3.40 -21.36
C TYR A 40 -14.23 -3.98 -20.37
N VAL A 41 -15.43 -3.42 -20.29
CA VAL A 41 -16.54 -3.85 -19.45
C VAL A 41 -17.57 -4.51 -20.32
N PHE A 42 -18.05 -5.70 -19.98
CA PHE A 42 -18.96 -6.50 -20.81
C PHE A 42 -20.21 -7.00 -20.06
N ALA A 43 -20.34 -6.71 -18.76
CA ALA A 43 -21.42 -7.20 -17.91
C ALA A 43 -22.80 -6.84 -18.43
N GLU A 44 -23.00 -5.59 -18.90
CA GLU A 44 -24.29 -5.16 -19.47
C GLU A 44 -24.66 -5.91 -20.74
N LEU A 45 -23.67 -6.19 -21.60
CA LEU A 45 -23.87 -6.97 -22.81
C LEU A 45 -24.24 -8.41 -22.46
N LEU A 46 -23.58 -9.00 -21.46
CA LEU A 46 -23.84 -10.36 -21.01
C LEU A 46 -25.25 -10.51 -20.41
N GLN A 47 -25.81 -9.47 -19.81
CA GLN A 47 -27.16 -9.48 -19.22
C GLN A 47 -28.28 -9.37 -20.28
N GLN A 48 -27.96 -9.08 -21.53
CA GLN A 48 -28.99 -9.00 -22.57
C GLN A 48 -29.64 -10.37 -22.83
N PRO A 49 -30.99 -10.46 -22.89
CA PRO A 49 -31.67 -11.75 -23.04
C PRO A 49 -31.28 -12.47 -24.33
N ASN A 50 -31.07 -11.74 -25.43
CA ASN A 50 -30.62 -12.30 -26.71
C ASN A 50 -29.22 -12.91 -26.63
N ILE A 51 -28.34 -12.39 -25.79
CA ILE A 51 -27.00 -12.94 -25.55
C ILE A 51 -27.06 -14.15 -24.60
N GLN A 52 -27.92 -14.08 -23.58
CA GLN A 52 -28.14 -15.21 -22.66
C GLN A 52 -28.74 -16.43 -23.36
N SER A 53 -29.63 -16.24 -24.34
CA SER A 53 -30.20 -17.33 -25.12
C SER A 53 -29.15 -18.13 -25.91
N LEU A 54 -27.97 -17.53 -26.21
CA LEU A 54 -26.87 -18.24 -26.86
C LEU A 54 -26.30 -19.38 -25.99
N ALA A 55 -26.39 -19.29 -24.68
CA ALA A 55 -25.89 -20.33 -23.77
C ALA A 55 -26.54 -21.72 -24.02
N GLN A 56 -27.76 -21.73 -24.52
CA GLN A 56 -28.51 -22.94 -24.81
C GLN A 56 -28.29 -23.47 -26.25
N ASN A 57 -27.52 -22.72 -27.06
CA ASN A 57 -27.33 -23.08 -28.46
C ASN A 57 -26.01 -23.84 -28.63
N GLU A 58 -26.06 -25.07 -29.17
CA GLU A 58 -24.88 -25.90 -29.35
C GLU A 58 -23.79 -25.28 -30.26
N GLN A 59 -24.23 -24.52 -31.29
CA GLN A 59 -23.32 -23.94 -32.28
C GLN A 59 -22.68 -22.62 -31.80
N TYR A 60 -23.43 -21.82 -31.03
CA TYR A 60 -23.04 -20.47 -30.67
C TYR A 60 -22.77 -20.29 -29.15
N GLY A 61 -22.97 -21.35 -28.35
CA GLY A 61 -22.71 -21.32 -26.89
C GLY A 61 -21.30 -20.95 -26.51
N GLY A 62 -20.32 -21.32 -27.36
CA GLY A 62 -18.92 -20.92 -27.18
C GLY A 62 -18.69 -19.40 -27.18
N PHE A 63 -19.48 -18.63 -27.92
CA PHE A 63 -19.38 -17.16 -27.91
C PHE A 63 -19.89 -16.55 -26.59
N HIS A 64 -20.92 -17.14 -25.99
CA HIS A 64 -21.38 -16.73 -24.67
C HIS A 64 -20.29 -16.99 -23.61
N THR A 65 -19.70 -18.18 -23.61
CA THR A 65 -18.59 -18.53 -22.72
C THR A 65 -17.37 -17.62 -22.96
N LEU A 66 -17.07 -17.33 -24.22
CA LEU A 66 -16.01 -16.39 -24.58
C LEU A 66 -16.27 -14.99 -23.97
N LEU A 67 -17.48 -14.47 -24.06
CA LEU A 67 -17.86 -13.18 -23.47
C LEU A 67 -17.72 -13.20 -21.94
N GLN A 68 -18.05 -14.32 -21.27
CA GLN A 68 -17.81 -14.50 -19.84
C GLN A 68 -16.31 -14.42 -19.50
N ILE A 69 -15.45 -15.05 -20.30
CA ILE A 69 -14.00 -14.97 -20.10
C ILE A 69 -13.50 -13.53 -20.25
N PHE A 70 -14.01 -12.78 -21.23
CA PHE A 70 -13.67 -11.35 -21.37
C PHE A 70 -14.17 -10.51 -20.20
N SER A 71 -15.30 -10.85 -19.58
CA SER A 71 -15.84 -10.13 -18.41
C SER A 71 -14.97 -10.32 -17.16
N TRP A 72 -14.76 -11.57 -16.72
CA TRP A 72 -14.05 -11.87 -15.46
C TRP A 72 -12.98 -12.95 -15.55
N GLY A 73 -12.87 -13.69 -16.66
CA GLY A 73 -11.89 -14.74 -16.85
C GLY A 73 -10.49 -14.22 -17.19
N THR A 74 -9.56 -15.14 -17.35
CA THR A 74 -8.16 -14.88 -17.66
C THR A 74 -7.75 -15.58 -18.95
N TRP A 75 -6.55 -15.27 -19.46
CA TRP A 75 -5.97 -15.97 -20.62
C TRP A 75 -5.84 -17.47 -20.38
N THR A 76 -5.49 -17.87 -19.15
CA THR A 76 -5.39 -19.28 -18.76
C THR A 76 -6.75 -19.98 -18.85
N ASP A 77 -7.84 -19.32 -18.48
CA ASP A 77 -9.19 -19.89 -18.57
C ASP A 77 -9.60 -20.13 -20.03
N TYR A 78 -9.24 -19.22 -20.93
CA TYR A 78 -9.48 -19.40 -22.36
C TYR A 78 -8.77 -20.65 -22.90
N LYS A 79 -7.56 -20.97 -22.42
CA LYS A 79 -6.80 -22.14 -22.86
C LYS A 79 -7.28 -23.45 -22.25
N THR A 80 -7.83 -23.40 -21.04
CA THR A 80 -8.34 -24.62 -20.36
C THR A 80 -9.69 -25.07 -20.88
N ILE A 81 -10.53 -24.15 -21.36
CA ILE A 81 -11.86 -24.46 -21.85
C ILE A 81 -11.79 -24.88 -23.32
N GLN A 82 -12.30 -26.07 -23.63
CA GLN A 82 -12.40 -26.59 -24.98
C GLN A 82 -13.64 -26.04 -25.71
N ASN A 83 -13.65 -26.10 -27.04
CA ASN A 83 -14.77 -25.68 -27.89
C ASN A 83 -15.08 -24.17 -27.90
N LEU A 84 -14.07 -23.33 -27.65
CA LEU A 84 -14.18 -21.89 -27.85
C LEU A 84 -13.86 -21.50 -29.29
N PRO A 85 -14.52 -20.42 -29.81
CA PRO A 85 -14.15 -19.89 -31.11
C PRO A 85 -12.70 -19.35 -31.11
N PRO A 86 -11.99 -19.43 -32.25
CA PRO A 86 -10.64 -18.89 -32.35
C PRO A 86 -10.67 -17.38 -32.18
N LEU A 87 -9.70 -16.85 -31.45
CA LEU A 87 -9.56 -15.41 -31.22
C LEU A 87 -8.84 -14.74 -32.41
N ALA A 88 -9.32 -13.57 -32.80
CA ALA A 88 -8.56 -12.66 -33.64
C ALA A 88 -7.39 -12.05 -32.83
N ASP A 89 -6.33 -11.57 -33.50
CA ASP A 89 -5.15 -10.98 -32.84
C ASP A 89 -5.51 -9.81 -31.91
N SER A 90 -6.47 -8.97 -32.31
CA SER A 90 -6.96 -7.86 -31.50
C SER A 90 -7.68 -8.34 -30.22
N GLN A 91 -8.43 -9.44 -30.30
CA GLN A 91 -9.09 -10.06 -29.16
C GLN A 91 -8.07 -10.73 -28.20
N ALA A 92 -7.08 -11.42 -28.78
CA ALA A 92 -6.02 -12.05 -28.02
C ALA A 92 -5.21 -11.02 -27.20
N LEU A 93 -4.82 -9.90 -27.85
CA LEU A 93 -4.15 -8.80 -27.18
C LEU A 93 -5.01 -8.20 -26.08
N LYS A 94 -6.29 -7.95 -26.35
CA LYS A 94 -7.23 -7.42 -25.34
C LYS A 94 -7.41 -8.37 -24.17
N LEU A 95 -7.56 -9.67 -24.39
CA LEU A 95 -7.70 -10.64 -23.32
C LEU A 95 -6.44 -10.73 -22.45
N ARG A 96 -5.25 -10.65 -23.07
CA ARG A 96 -3.99 -10.54 -22.33
C ARG A 96 -3.89 -9.27 -21.49
N LEU A 97 -4.35 -8.12 -22.01
CA LEU A 97 -4.45 -6.87 -21.25
C LEU A 97 -5.40 -7.00 -20.04
N LEU A 98 -6.58 -7.58 -20.24
CA LEU A 98 -7.53 -7.82 -19.16
C LEU A 98 -6.99 -8.80 -18.11
N SER A 99 -6.26 -9.83 -18.55
CA SER A 99 -5.59 -10.77 -17.64
C SER A 99 -4.49 -10.08 -16.82
N LEU A 100 -3.71 -9.19 -17.45
CA LEU A 100 -2.73 -8.36 -16.76
C LEU A 100 -3.37 -7.48 -15.67
N LEU A 101 -4.53 -6.87 -15.95
CA LEU A 101 -5.29 -6.08 -14.95
C LEU A 101 -5.71 -6.95 -13.76
N THR A 102 -6.19 -8.16 -14.02
CA THR A 102 -6.60 -9.09 -12.96
C THR A 102 -5.42 -9.52 -12.08
N LEU A 103 -4.27 -9.81 -12.68
CA LEU A 103 -3.05 -10.19 -11.96
C LEU A 103 -2.49 -9.00 -11.15
N ALA A 104 -2.55 -7.80 -11.72
CA ALA A 104 -2.11 -6.58 -11.05
C ALA A 104 -3.00 -6.20 -9.86
N ALA A 105 -4.33 -6.38 -9.99
CA ALA A 105 -5.28 -6.15 -8.91
C ALA A 105 -5.05 -7.09 -7.73
N ARG A 106 -4.80 -8.39 -7.99
CA ARG A 106 -4.52 -9.38 -6.94
C ARG A 106 -3.28 -9.07 -6.12
N LYS A 107 -2.28 -8.37 -6.69
CA LYS A 107 -1.06 -7.98 -5.97
C LYS A 107 -1.33 -6.97 -4.86
N SER A 108 -2.25 -6.03 -5.08
CA SER A 108 -2.55 -4.99 -4.08
C SER A 108 -3.10 -5.56 -2.78
N ASP A 109 -3.65 -6.77 -2.81
CA ASP A 109 -4.32 -7.39 -1.66
C ASP A 109 -3.40 -8.24 -0.79
N THR A 110 -2.23 -8.66 -1.30
CA THR A 110 -1.29 -9.53 -0.56
C THR A 110 0.14 -8.98 -0.53
N PRO A 111 0.71 -8.70 0.67
CA PRO A 111 2.06 -8.15 0.79
C PRO A 111 3.20 -9.06 0.29
N SER A 112 2.89 -10.34 0.03
CA SER A 112 3.88 -11.34 -0.39
C SER A 112 3.92 -11.63 -1.90
N SER A 113 3.17 -10.89 -2.73
CA SER A 113 3.00 -11.21 -4.16
C SER A 113 3.96 -10.49 -5.11
N SER A 114 5.15 -10.11 -4.64
CA SER A 114 6.21 -9.55 -5.51
C SER A 114 6.60 -10.48 -6.68
N SER A 115 6.40 -11.79 -6.54
CA SER A 115 6.68 -12.78 -7.58
C SER A 115 5.69 -12.76 -8.76
N ILE A 116 4.45 -12.32 -8.55
CA ILE A 116 3.42 -12.29 -9.62
C ILE A 116 3.75 -11.25 -10.68
N LEU A 117 4.40 -10.17 -10.32
CA LEU A 117 4.79 -9.09 -11.24
C LEU A 117 6.25 -9.22 -11.73
N SER A 118 6.90 -10.33 -11.53
CA SER A 118 8.14 -10.64 -12.24
C SER A 118 7.83 -10.95 -13.71
N TYR A 119 8.74 -10.61 -14.62
CA TYR A 119 8.59 -10.91 -16.04
C TYR A 119 8.34 -12.38 -16.28
N HIS A 120 9.10 -13.25 -15.60
CA HIS A 120 8.95 -14.69 -15.73
C HIS A 120 7.54 -15.18 -15.39
N SER A 121 6.98 -14.74 -14.27
CA SER A 121 5.64 -15.12 -13.84
C SER A 121 4.57 -14.61 -14.82
N LEU A 122 4.67 -13.35 -15.26
CA LEU A 122 3.72 -12.77 -16.21
C LEU A 122 3.79 -13.44 -17.58
N CYS A 123 4.99 -13.71 -18.10
CA CYS A 123 5.16 -14.44 -19.36
C CYS A 123 4.54 -15.83 -19.30
N THR A 124 4.67 -16.53 -18.16
CA THR A 124 4.04 -17.83 -17.95
C THR A 124 2.51 -17.75 -17.93
N HIS A 125 1.94 -16.80 -17.18
CA HIS A 125 0.48 -16.64 -17.07
C HIS A 125 -0.17 -16.14 -18.38
N LEU A 126 0.53 -15.34 -19.16
CA LEU A 126 0.02 -14.76 -20.40
C LEU A 126 0.44 -15.54 -21.64
N GLU A 127 1.23 -16.62 -21.48
CA GLU A 127 1.83 -17.40 -22.56
C GLU A 127 2.51 -16.50 -23.61
N LEU A 128 3.40 -15.62 -23.14
CA LEU A 128 4.21 -14.79 -24.00
C LEU A 128 5.56 -15.47 -24.25
N THR A 129 6.00 -15.41 -25.50
CA THR A 129 7.25 -16.07 -25.93
C THR A 129 8.49 -15.25 -25.61
N SER A 130 8.32 -13.93 -25.48
CA SER A 130 9.43 -13.00 -25.35
C SER A 130 9.16 -11.94 -24.27
N PRO A 131 10.17 -11.55 -23.47
CA PRO A 131 10.09 -10.40 -22.58
C PRO A 131 9.70 -9.10 -23.32
N VAL A 132 10.11 -8.94 -24.57
CA VAL A 132 9.78 -7.77 -25.41
C VAL A 132 8.28 -7.67 -25.67
N GLU A 133 7.61 -8.80 -25.91
CA GLU A 133 6.15 -8.84 -26.06
C GLU A 133 5.44 -8.39 -24.77
N LEU A 134 5.97 -8.80 -23.61
CA LEU A 134 5.47 -8.35 -22.30
C LEU A 134 5.64 -6.84 -22.14
N GLU A 135 6.80 -6.31 -22.46
CA GLU A 135 7.06 -4.87 -22.37
C GLU A 135 6.14 -4.08 -23.28
N GLN A 136 5.89 -4.55 -24.51
CA GLN A 136 4.93 -3.92 -25.44
C GLN A 136 3.50 -3.97 -24.88
N LEU A 137 3.09 -5.10 -24.30
CA LEU A 137 1.78 -5.24 -23.69
C LEU A 137 1.60 -4.28 -22.51
N VAL A 138 2.58 -4.21 -21.63
CA VAL A 138 2.58 -3.30 -20.46
C VAL A 138 2.61 -1.84 -20.91
N THR A 139 3.42 -1.52 -21.91
CA THR A 139 3.47 -0.18 -22.49
C THR A 139 2.11 0.22 -23.07
N THR A 140 1.45 -0.70 -23.79
CA THR A 140 0.09 -0.48 -24.30
C THR A 140 -0.90 -0.24 -23.18
N ALA A 141 -0.80 -0.99 -22.06
CA ALA A 141 -1.66 -0.82 -20.89
C ALA A 141 -1.42 0.54 -20.19
N LEU A 142 -0.18 1.01 -20.12
CA LEU A 142 0.18 2.33 -19.58
C LEU A 142 -0.38 3.46 -20.43
N TYR A 143 -0.19 3.42 -21.76
CA TYR A 143 -0.72 4.45 -22.67
C TYR A 143 -2.24 4.47 -22.77
N SER A 144 -2.88 3.33 -22.52
CA SER A 144 -4.35 3.26 -22.47
C SER A 144 -4.93 3.66 -21.11
N ASP A 145 -4.12 4.12 -20.14
CA ASP A 145 -4.51 4.43 -18.76
C ASP A 145 -5.19 3.25 -18.03
N LEU A 146 -4.87 2.03 -18.41
CA LEU A 146 -5.40 0.84 -17.75
C LEU A 146 -4.65 0.54 -16.44
N ILE A 147 -3.36 0.84 -16.43
CA ILE A 147 -2.49 0.71 -15.27
C ILE A 147 -1.62 1.96 -15.12
N LYS A 148 -1.20 2.26 -13.89
CA LYS A 148 -0.15 3.23 -13.59
C LYS A 148 0.98 2.52 -12.89
N GLY A 149 2.21 2.76 -13.33
CA GLY A 149 3.35 2.06 -12.76
C GLY A 149 4.64 2.36 -13.51
N THR A 150 5.68 1.65 -13.13
CA THR A 150 7.01 1.73 -13.73
C THR A 150 7.49 0.35 -14.15
N LEU A 151 8.13 0.30 -15.29
CA LEU A 151 8.78 -0.88 -15.83
C LEU A 151 10.26 -0.83 -15.43
N ASN A 152 10.79 -1.90 -14.84
CA ASN A 152 12.20 -2.04 -14.52
C ASN A 152 12.80 -3.24 -15.28
N PRO A 153 13.35 -3.02 -16.48
CA PRO A 153 13.93 -4.10 -17.26
C PRO A 153 15.19 -4.73 -16.62
N SER A 154 15.94 -3.95 -15.83
CA SER A 154 17.16 -4.45 -15.18
C SER A 154 16.86 -5.54 -14.16
N ASP A 155 15.83 -5.37 -13.36
CA ASP A 155 15.40 -6.31 -12.33
C ASP A 155 14.32 -7.28 -12.84
N GLN A 156 13.91 -7.13 -14.10
CA GLN A 156 12.82 -7.89 -14.71
C GLN A 156 11.54 -7.86 -13.87
N THR A 157 11.20 -6.68 -13.38
CA THR A 157 10.03 -6.44 -12.53
C THR A 157 9.18 -5.29 -13.06
N ILE A 158 7.87 -5.38 -12.79
CA ILE A 158 6.91 -4.32 -13.08
C ILE A 158 6.31 -3.86 -11.75
N ASN A 159 6.51 -2.59 -11.43
CA ASN A 159 5.95 -2.00 -10.24
C ASN A 159 4.66 -1.24 -10.60
N ILE A 160 3.50 -1.82 -10.29
CA ILE A 160 2.19 -1.22 -10.55
C ILE A 160 1.71 -0.50 -9.31
N THR A 161 1.43 0.80 -9.44
CA THR A 161 0.93 1.66 -8.36
C THR A 161 -0.59 1.75 -8.32
N SER A 162 -1.25 1.67 -9.49
CA SER A 162 -2.71 1.75 -9.58
C SER A 162 -3.20 0.99 -10.79
N VAL A 163 -4.37 0.37 -10.65
CA VAL A 163 -5.09 -0.36 -11.69
C VAL A 163 -6.45 0.28 -11.92
N ALA A 164 -6.84 0.48 -13.17
CA ALA A 164 -8.16 0.99 -13.50
C ALA A 164 -9.25 -0.07 -13.15
N PRO A 165 -10.36 0.31 -12.50
CA PRO A 165 -11.43 -0.61 -12.11
C PRO A 165 -12.34 -0.94 -13.32
N LEU A 166 -11.79 -1.64 -14.31
CA LEU A 166 -12.44 -1.95 -15.58
C LEU A 166 -12.77 -3.44 -15.74
N ARG A 167 -12.63 -4.22 -14.67
CA ARG A 167 -13.02 -5.65 -14.68
C ARG A 167 -14.39 -5.83 -14.09
N ASP A 168 -15.19 -6.64 -14.74
CA ASP A 168 -16.48 -7.05 -14.24
C ASP A 168 -16.32 -8.01 -13.06
N ILE A 169 -17.28 -7.98 -12.15
CA ILE A 169 -17.31 -8.83 -10.97
C ILE A 169 -17.89 -10.20 -11.34
N ALA A 170 -17.15 -11.26 -11.06
CA ALA A 170 -17.62 -12.62 -11.28
C ALA A 170 -18.83 -12.93 -10.39
N PRO A 171 -19.84 -13.67 -10.90
CA PRO A 171 -20.95 -14.11 -10.08
C PRO A 171 -20.44 -14.94 -8.89
N GLY A 172 -20.91 -14.63 -7.68
CA GLY A 172 -20.48 -15.28 -6.43
C GLY A 172 -19.26 -14.65 -5.74
N SER A 173 -18.55 -13.71 -6.36
CA SER A 173 -17.39 -13.04 -5.73
C SER A 173 -17.78 -12.01 -4.67
N VAL A 174 -19.05 -11.60 -4.61
CA VAL A 174 -19.55 -10.62 -3.62
C VAL A 174 -19.32 -11.09 -2.18
N GLN A 175 -19.48 -12.38 -1.91
CA GLN A 175 -19.23 -12.96 -0.59
C GLN A 175 -17.74 -12.78 -0.17
N ASN A 176 -16.83 -13.02 -1.10
CA ASN A 176 -15.40 -12.83 -0.86
C ASN A 176 -15.07 -11.35 -0.63
N MET A 177 -15.69 -10.44 -1.40
CA MET A 177 -15.50 -8.99 -1.19
C MET A 177 -15.98 -8.54 0.19
N VAL A 178 -17.11 -9.06 0.67
CA VAL A 178 -17.62 -8.77 2.01
C VAL A 178 -16.63 -9.29 3.07
N ALA A 179 -16.11 -10.51 2.89
CA ALA A 179 -15.12 -11.08 3.81
C ALA A 179 -13.81 -10.26 3.86
N GLU A 180 -13.31 -9.80 2.70
CA GLU A 180 -12.13 -8.94 2.62
C GLU A 180 -12.34 -7.58 3.30
N LEU A 181 -13.50 -6.95 3.09
CA LEU A 181 -13.85 -5.70 3.76
C LEU A 181 -13.97 -5.88 5.29
N ALA A 182 -14.54 -6.99 5.75
CA ALA A 182 -14.62 -7.32 7.16
C ALA A 182 -13.21 -7.54 7.77
N ALA A 183 -12.35 -8.25 7.05
CA ALA A 183 -10.96 -8.44 7.46
C ALA A 183 -10.18 -7.11 7.51
N TRP A 184 -10.42 -6.21 6.54
CA TRP A 184 -9.83 -4.87 6.54
C TRP A 184 -10.31 -4.04 7.73
N SER A 185 -11.61 -4.05 8.05
CA SER A 185 -12.17 -3.38 9.23
C SER A 185 -11.50 -3.90 10.50
N GLY A 186 -11.37 -5.22 10.67
CA GLY A 186 -10.68 -5.81 11.82
C GLY A 186 -9.21 -5.37 11.96
N ARG A 187 -8.50 -5.20 10.84
CA ARG A 187 -7.13 -4.65 10.86
C ARG A 187 -7.11 -3.18 11.32
N CYS A 188 -8.07 -2.38 10.90
CA CYS A 188 -8.18 -0.99 11.36
C CYS A 188 -8.44 -0.92 12.88
N ASP A 189 -9.36 -1.73 13.38
CA ASP A 189 -9.67 -1.79 14.81
C ASP A 189 -8.46 -2.21 15.65
N SER A 190 -7.72 -3.22 15.18
CA SER A 190 -6.47 -3.68 15.84
C SER A 190 -5.39 -2.57 15.88
N VAL A 191 -5.23 -1.79 14.81
CA VAL A 191 -4.29 -0.66 14.79
C VAL A 191 -4.75 0.43 15.75
N LEU A 192 -6.05 0.73 15.83
CA LEU A 192 -6.58 1.70 16.78
C LEU A 192 -6.32 1.29 18.22
N GLU A 193 -6.58 0.01 18.58
CA GLU A 193 -6.28 -0.51 19.90
C GLU A 193 -4.80 -0.39 20.26
N SER A 194 -3.90 -0.72 19.33
CA SER A 194 -2.45 -0.60 19.56
C SER A 194 -2.02 0.84 19.77
N LEU A 195 -2.55 1.79 18.98
CA LEU A 195 -2.29 3.22 19.17
C LEU A 195 -2.82 3.74 20.52
N GLU A 196 -4.01 3.32 20.93
CA GLU A 196 -4.55 3.68 22.24
C GLU A 196 -3.69 3.16 23.39
N ALA A 197 -3.20 1.94 23.28
CA ALA A 197 -2.28 1.35 24.26
C ALA A 197 -0.97 2.14 24.36
N GLU A 198 -0.38 2.52 23.22
CA GLU A 198 0.83 3.34 23.19
C GLU A 198 0.59 4.74 23.77
N ILE A 199 -0.54 5.38 23.46
CA ILE A 199 -0.90 6.68 24.04
C ILE A 199 -0.98 6.58 25.57
N LYS A 200 -1.62 5.52 26.10
CA LYS A 200 -1.70 5.28 27.56
C LYS A 200 -0.31 5.10 28.16
N LYS A 201 0.55 4.35 27.50
CA LYS A 201 1.93 4.12 27.94
C LYS A 201 2.72 5.44 27.99
N VAL A 202 2.71 6.23 26.90
CA VAL A 202 3.39 7.53 26.84
C VAL A 202 2.87 8.49 27.91
N LYS A 203 1.55 8.54 28.14
CA LYS A 203 0.97 9.37 29.21
C LYS A 203 1.46 8.94 30.59
N SER A 204 1.44 7.62 30.89
CA SER A 204 1.92 7.12 32.17
C SER A 204 3.42 7.38 32.40
N GLU A 205 4.23 7.27 31.35
CA GLU A 205 5.66 7.58 31.41
C GLU A 205 5.92 9.09 31.61
N SER A 206 5.17 9.94 30.91
CA SER A 206 5.30 11.39 31.10
C SER A 206 4.90 11.82 32.52
N GLU A 207 3.85 11.22 33.08
CA GLU A 207 3.45 11.46 34.48
C GLU A 207 4.51 10.99 35.49
N LYS A 208 5.12 9.80 35.24
CA LYS A 208 6.22 9.31 36.08
C LYS A 208 7.42 10.24 36.04
N ARG A 209 7.81 10.72 34.84
CA ARG A 209 8.91 11.68 34.68
C ARG A 209 8.61 13.00 35.37
N ALA A 210 7.41 13.58 35.19
CA ALA A 210 7.01 14.80 35.87
C ALA A 210 7.02 14.69 37.38
N LYS A 211 6.57 13.53 37.92
CA LYS A 211 6.66 13.25 39.37
C LYS A 211 8.10 13.10 39.87
N ALA A 212 8.98 12.48 39.08
CA ALA A 212 10.39 12.34 39.41
C ALA A 212 11.13 13.69 39.38
N GLU A 213 10.88 14.51 38.37
CA GLU A 213 11.42 15.87 38.24
C GLU A 213 10.96 16.77 39.41
N ALA A 214 9.66 16.73 39.75
CA ALA A 214 9.13 17.48 40.88
C ALA A 214 9.75 17.04 42.24
N LYS A 215 10.05 15.75 42.41
CA LYS A 215 10.77 15.25 43.59
C LYS A 215 12.22 15.71 43.61
N ALA A 216 12.92 15.63 42.47
CA ALA A 216 14.29 16.11 42.34
C ALA A 216 14.38 17.62 42.63
N GLU A 217 13.47 18.43 42.08
CA GLU A 217 13.43 19.88 42.31
C GLU A 217 13.20 20.21 43.81
N LYS A 218 12.31 19.48 44.48
CA LYS A 218 12.11 19.62 45.95
C LYS A 218 13.35 19.27 46.75
N GLN A 219 14.07 18.23 46.34
CA GLN A 219 15.34 17.84 46.97
C GLN A 219 16.43 18.89 46.78
N TYR A 220 16.57 19.42 45.54
CA TYR A 220 17.51 20.49 45.23
C TYR A 220 17.20 21.77 46.06
N LYS A 221 15.94 22.17 46.16
CA LYS A 221 15.54 23.32 47.00
C LYS A 221 15.84 23.07 48.46
N ALA A 222 15.57 21.88 48.98
CA ALA A 222 15.84 21.58 50.39
C ALA A 222 17.34 21.56 50.68
N VAL A 223 18.20 21.12 49.76
CA VAL A 223 19.66 21.17 49.90
C VAL A 223 20.18 22.62 49.79
N ALA A 224 19.63 23.42 48.86
CA ALA A 224 19.96 24.82 48.73
C ALA A 224 19.63 25.63 50.01
N ASP A 225 18.40 25.44 50.52
CA ASP A 225 17.97 26.08 51.80
C ASP A 225 18.79 25.65 52.99
N ALA A 226 19.26 24.39 53.01
CA ALA A 226 20.13 23.89 54.08
C ALA A 226 21.55 24.50 53.99
N SER A 227 22.08 24.71 52.79
CA SER A 227 23.37 25.34 52.54
C SER A 227 23.37 26.87 52.87
N GLU A 228 22.26 27.56 52.60
CA GLU A 228 22.15 28.99 53.00
C GLU A 228 22.04 29.18 54.53
N LYS A 229 21.31 28.26 55.22
CA LYS A 229 21.22 28.30 56.70
C LYS A 229 22.56 27.96 57.40
N SER A 230 23.47 27.23 56.73
CA SER A 230 24.80 26.95 57.29
C SER A 230 25.78 28.11 57.14
N ASN A 231 25.51 29.10 56.29
CA ASN A 231 26.40 30.26 56.02
C ASN A 231 26.04 31.53 56.76
N THR A 232 25.00 31.52 57.65
CA THR A 232 24.65 32.64 58.53
C THR A 232 24.83 32.26 59.96
N GLY A 233 26.08 32.03 60.40
CA GLY A 233 26.51 31.96 61.79
C GLY A 233 27.55 33.00 62.08
N PRO A 234 27.41 33.84 63.12
CA PRO A 234 28.39 34.88 63.43
C PRO A 234 29.67 34.27 63.96
N GLY A 235 30.83 34.76 63.46
CA GLY A 235 32.14 34.32 63.86
C GLY A 235 32.43 34.59 65.34
N MET A 236 33.16 33.67 65.91
CA MET A 236 34.26 34.02 66.83
C MET A 236 34.97 32.76 67.38
N GLY A 237 36.22 32.64 67.05
CA GLY A 237 37.26 32.32 68.07
C GLY A 237 37.45 30.84 68.45
N GLY A 238 38.65 30.31 68.14
CA GLY A 238 39.35 29.47 69.13
C GLY A 238 39.57 28.00 68.76
N SER A 239 40.69 27.74 68.13
CA SER A 239 41.73 26.76 68.53
C SER A 239 41.35 25.36 69.06
N LYS A 240 41.93 24.37 68.32
CA LYS A 240 42.56 23.12 68.85
C LYS A 240 41.77 21.83 68.88
N THR A 241 42.47 20.90 68.22
CA THR A 241 42.68 19.48 68.53
C THR A 241 41.58 18.47 68.25
N GLY A 242 41.99 17.58 67.38
CA GLY A 242 41.49 16.32 66.95
C GLY A 242 40.77 15.42 67.96
N HIS A 243 39.90 14.65 67.42
CA HIS A 243 39.86 13.22 67.73
C HIS A 243 38.94 12.50 66.70
N ASN A 244 39.57 11.51 66.17
CA ASN A 244 39.00 10.47 65.33
C ASN A 244 38.06 9.61 66.20
N THR A 245 36.75 9.51 65.82
CA THR A 245 35.92 8.43 66.35
C THR A 245 35.07 7.86 65.20
N ARG A 246 35.43 6.65 64.87
CA ARG A 246 34.61 5.66 64.16
C ARG A 246 33.29 5.48 64.89
N GLY A 247 32.18 5.84 64.27
CA GLY A 247 30.87 5.54 64.73
C GLY A 247 30.14 4.66 63.73
N ALA A 248 29.80 3.48 64.21
CA ALA A 248 29.25 2.35 63.50
C ALA A 248 27.94 2.66 62.72
N ASN A 249 27.97 2.20 61.53
CA ASN A 249 26.85 2.12 60.60
C ASN A 249 25.87 1.06 61.05
N LYS A 250 24.66 1.43 61.39
CA LYS A 250 23.53 0.51 61.53
C LYS A 250 22.79 0.44 60.21
N ARG A 251 23.10 -0.61 59.46
CA ARG A 251 22.35 -1.06 58.31
C ARG A 251 20.93 -1.46 58.75
N GLU A 252 19.92 -0.78 58.26
CA GLU A 252 18.61 -1.37 58.09
C GLU A 252 18.44 -1.69 56.63
N GLN A 253 18.41 -2.96 56.38
CA GLN A 253 18.19 -3.62 55.12
C GLN A 253 16.67 -3.69 54.95
N THR A 254 16.11 -2.92 54.03
CA THR A 254 14.84 -3.22 53.42
C THR A 254 15.13 -3.64 52.01
N MET A 255 15.00 -4.93 51.77
CA MET A 255 14.87 -5.52 50.45
C MET A 255 13.60 -4.95 49.84
N ASP A 256 13.77 -4.29 48.70
CA ASP A 256 12.80 -4.25 47.64
C ASP A 256 13.55 -4.59 46.36
N ASP A 257 13.27 -5.80 45.96
CA ASP A 257 13.66 -6.41 44.69
C ASP A 257 12.86 -5.72 43.58
N ASP A 258 13.45 -4.75 42.91
CA ASP A 258 13.00 -4.28 41.62
C ASP A 258 14.17 -4.39 40.66
N GLU A 259 14.13 -5.47 39.90
CA GLU A 259 14.93 -5.85 38.78
C GLU A 259 14.84 -4.73 37.71
N TRP A 260 15.90 -3.92 37.62
CA TRP A 260 16.04 -2.93 36.55
C TRP A 260 16.70 -3.61 35.37
N GLU A 261 15.88 -4.03 34.40
CA GLU A 261 16.37 -4.27 33.04
C GLU A 261 16.78 -2.93 32.43
N ASP A 262 18.07 -2.81 32.13
CA ASP A 262 18.65 -1.73 31.34
C ASP A 262 18.02 -1.73 29.93
N PRO A 263 17.37 -0.64 29.48
CA PRO A 263 17.05 -0.50 28.08
C PRO A 263 18.31 -0.04 27.35
N MET A 264 18.72 -0.84 26.40
CA MET A 264 19.70 -0.65 25.35
C MET A 264 20.03 0.81 25.04
N ASP A 265 21.32 1.09 25.20
CA ASP A 265 22.04 2.27 24.74
C ASP A 265 21.90 2.40 23.22
N VAL A 266 21.06 3.32 22.77
CA VAL A 266 21.02 3.73 21.36
C VAL A 266 22.02 4.85 21.19
N ASP A 267 23.19 4.48 20.69
CA ASP A 267 24.26 5.34 20.22
C ASP A 267 23.72 6.48 19.33
N SER A 268 23.57 7.66 19.93
CA SER A 268 23.34 8.91 19.22
C SER A 268 24.66 9.69 19.14
N GLY A 269 25.35 9.51 18.00
CA GLY A 269 26.55 10.24 17.64
C GLY A 269 26.37 11.76 17.73
N PRO A 270 27.45 12.51 17.96
CA PRO A 270 27.40 13.91 18.33
C PRO A 270 27.05 14.80 17.14
N VAL A 271 25.96 15.53 17.28
CA VAL A 271 25.58 16.62 16.37
C VAL A 271 26.56 17.79 16.58
N GLY A 272 27.45 17.97 15.61
CA GLY A 272 28.39 19.09 15.56
C GLY A 272 27.68 20.44 15.49
N LYS A 273 27.84 21.26 16.51
CA LYS A 273 27.47 22.69 16.50
C LYS A 273 28.30 23.43 15.45
N LYS A 274 27.73 23.74 14.30
CA LYS A 274 28.28 24.78 13.41
C LYS A 274 27.96 26.16 13.95
N LYS A 275 28.97 26.86 14.42
CA LYS A 275 28.95 28.29 14.67
C LYS A 275 28.77 29.02 13.35
N SER A 276 27.70 29.82 13.22
CA SER A 276 27.56 30.83 12.18
C SER A 276 28.44 32.02 12.52
N SER A 277 29.50 32.23 11.76
CA SER A 277 30.19 33.52 11.73
C SER A 277 29.60 34.27 10.51
N GLY A 278 28.96 35.38 10.79
CA GLY A 278 28.53 36.33 9.80
C GLY A 278 29.77 37.04 9.22
N MET A 279 29.78 37.19 7.89
CA MET A 279 30.62 38.14 7.21
C MET A 279 29.83 38.86 6.14
N MET A 280 29.61 40.11 6.43
CA MET A 280 29.08 41.19 5.60
C MET A 280 30.11 41.51 4.51
N GLY A 281 29.73 41.48 3.27
CA GLY A 281 30.60 41.82 2.13
C GLY A 281 29.75 42.34 0.95
N LYS A 282 29.44 43.56 1.03
CA LYS A 282 29.42 44.75 0.15
C LYS A 282 29.57 44.50 -1.36
N LEU A 283 28.50 44.84 -2.08
CA LEU A 283 28.42 45.52 -3.39
C LEU A 283 29.65 45.60 -4.28
N ARG A 284 29.53 45.17 -5.54
CA ARG A 284 29.88 46.07 -6.66
C ARG A 284 29.24 45.68 -7.99
N SER A 285 28.52 46.61 -8.52
CA SER A 285 28.08 47.01 -9.87
C SER A 285 29.13 46.83 -10.98
N GLY A 286 28.63 46.53 -12.16
CA GLY A 286 29.27 46.66 -13.49
C GLY A 286 28.68 45.62 -14.43
N GLY A 287 27.85 45.84 -15.42
CA GLY A 287 27.92 46.83 -16.48
C GLY A 287 28.67 46.21 -17.65
N GLY A 288 27.96 45.94 -18.78
CA GLY A 288 28.64 45.71 -20.06
C GLY A 288 27.97 44.75 -21.01
N SER A 289 27.25 45.35 -21.91
CA SER A 289 26.86 44.96 -23.28
C SER A 289 27.74 43.93 -24.02
N ARG A 290 27.15 43.00 -24.67
CA ARG A 290 27.04 42.82 -26.13
C ARG A 290 26.29 41.53 -26.45
#